data_f9701a998c339b4de3b931d3b1a1815a
#
_entry.id   f9701a998c339b4de3b931d3b1a1815a
#
_cell.length_a   1.000
_cell.length_b   1.000
_cell.length_c   1.000
_cell.angle_alpha   90.00
_cell.angle_beta   90.00
_cell.angle_gamma   90.00
#
_symmetry.space_group_name_H-M   'P 1'
#
loop_
_entity.id
_entity.type
_entity.pdbx_description
1 polymer ?
#
loop_
_entity_poly.entity_id
_entity_poly.type
_entity_poly.pdbx_seq_one_letter_code
_entity_poly.pdbx_strand_id
1 'polypeptide(L)'
;MIILIIGLPGAGKTALATQLAAKTNSIHINADVVRADLSSDLGFSIEDRIEQARRVGAIARLLSDQDRDVVVDFICPTKATRESFGRADKIIWVDRINKSQYEDTNAIWEDPIEYDLRIKPHLTLDQEVDFVIDRFNLVDWTKPTTLLLGRYQPWHDGHSALMAEGLKRTNQVVVAVRSSYKTSEKDPFSYSEVKQFIKSKENKPFVLQFPNITNIIYGRDVGYDIEKVDLSSDLQAISATSIRSKL
;
A
#
# COMPACT_ATOMS: atom_id res chain seq x y z
N MET A 1 2.60 -1.14 -3.85
CA MET A 1 2.56 -2.38 -3.03
C MET A 1 1.41 -3.25 -3.50
N ILE A 2 1.57 -4.59 -3.49
CA ILE A 2 0.53 -5.56 -3.85
C ILE A 2 0.19 -6.41 -2.62
N ILE A 3 -1.07 -6.37 -2.19
CA ILE A 3 -1.62 -7.23 -1.13
C ILE A 3 -2.51 -8.27 -1.80
N LEU A 4 -2.14 -9.54 -1.71
CA LEU A 4 -2.92 -10.67 -2.22
C LEU A 4 -3.70 -11.33 -1.08
N ILE A 5 -5.03 -11.35 -1.19
CA ILE A 5 -5.94 -11.98 -0.22
C ILE A 5 -6.43 -13.30 -0.81
N ILE A 6 -6.06 -14.40 -0.18
CA ILE A 6 -6.38 -15.77 -0.64
C ILE A 6 -7.26 -16.50 0.36
N GLY A 7 -7.92 -17.57 -0.10
CA GLY A 7 -8.77 -18.42 0.74
C GLY A 7 -9.89 -19.06 -0.07
N LEU A 8 -10.60 -19.99 0.55
CA LEU A 8 -11.74 -20.69 -0.08
C LEU A 8 -12.86 -19.74 -0.53
N PRO A 9 -13.65 -20.10 -1.56
CA PRO A 9 -14.87 -19.41 -1.92
C PRO A 9 -15.82 -19.30 -0.72
N GLY A 10 -16.39 -18.10 -0.49
CA GLY A 10 -17.26 -17.86 0.67
C GLY A 10 -16.54 -17.51 1.99
N ALA A 11 -15.21 -17.55 2.04
CA ALA A 11 -14.46 -17.20 3.25
C ALA A 11 -14.48 -15.69 3.62
N GLY A 12 -15.03 -14.81 2.76
CA GLY A 12 -15.15 -13.38 3.02
C GLY A 12 -13.97 -12.53 2.49
N LYS A 13 -13.19 -13.04 1.55
CA LYS A 13 -12.07 -12.32 0.92
C LYS A 13 -12.47 -10.99 0.31
N THR A 14 -13.53 -11.01 -0.51
CA THR A 14 -14.02 -9.82 -1.23
C THR A 14 -14.48 -8.73 -0.27
N ALA A 15 -15.18 -9.10 0.82
CA ALA A 15 -15.59 -8.14 1.84
C ALA A 15 -14.37 -7.46 2.48
N LEU A 16 -13.38 -8.24 2.88
CA LEU A 16 -12.11 -7.72 3.43
C LEU A 16 -11.39 -6.84 2.41
N ALA A 17 -11.23 -7.30 1.18
CA ALA A 17 -10.53 -6.57 0.12
C ALA A 17 -11.20 -5.23 -0.20
N THR A 18 -12.52 -5.23 -0.35
CA THR A 18 -13.30 -4.02 -0.65
C THR A 18 -13.13 -2.96 0.43
N GLN A 19 -13.29 -3.35 1.70
CA GLN A 19 -13.20 -2.40 2.80
C GLN A 19 -11.76 -1.94 3.04
N LEU A 20 -10.79 -2.85 2.94
CA LEU A 20 -9.37 -2.50 3.04
C LEU A 20 -8.98 -1.50 1.94
N ALA A 21 -9.34 -1.78 0.70
CA ALA A 21 -9.04 -0.90 -0.43
C ALA A 21 -9.69 0.48 -0.25
N ALA A 22 -10.94 0.55 0.23
CA ALA A 22 -11.61 1.80 0.51
C ALA A 22 -10.90 2.62 1.61
N LYS A 23 -10.54 2.00 2.74
CA LYS A 23 -9.83 2.68 3.83
C LYS A 23 -8.41 3.10 3.45
N THR A 24 -7.73 2.36 2.58
CA THR A 24 -6.33 2.63 2.21
C THR A 24 -6.18 3.38 0.88
N ASN A 25 -7.29 3.73 0.22
CA ASN A 25 -7.30 4.33 -1.13
C ASN A 25 -6.50 3.50 -2.16
N SER A 26 -6.56 2.17 -2.02
CA SER A 26 -5.90 1.22 -2.91
C SER A 26 -6.82 0.82 -4.07
N ILE A 27 -6.24 0.36 -5.16
CA ILE A 27 -7.02 -0.22 -6.26
C ILE A 27 -7.42 -1.65 -5.86
N HIS A 28 -8.72 -1.95 -5.91
CA HIS A 28 -9.22 -3.30 -5.68
C HIS A 28 -9.34 -4.06 -6.99
N ILE A 29 -8.73 -5.23 -7.06
CA ILE A 29 -8.85 -6.20 -8.16
C ILE A 29 -9.54 -7.45 -7.61
N ASN A 30 -10.78 -7.69 -8.05
CA ASN A 30 -11.46 -8.95 -7.80
C ASN A 30 -11.18 -9.91 -8.96
N ALA A 31 -10.62 -11.09 -8.68
CA ALA A 31 -10.22 -12.04 -9.72
C ALA A 31 -11.40 -12.67 -10.46
N ASP A 32 -12.59 -12.72 -9.85
CA ASP A 32 -13.79 -13.23 -10.51
C ASP A 32 -14.32 -12.22 -11.53
N VAL A 33 -14.26 -10.92 -11.25
CA VAL A 33 -14.56 -9.85 -12.21
C VAL A 33 -13.56 -9.88 -13.36
N VAL A 34 -12.26 -10.00 -13.08
CA VAL A 34 -11.23 -10.14 -14.13
C VAL A 34 -11.50 -11.38 -14.99
N ARG A 35 -11.95 -12.48 -14.40
CA ARG A 35 -12.31 -13.69 -15.17
C ARG A 35 -13.48 -13.41 -16.11
N ALA A 36 -14.53 -12.77 -15.62
CA ALA A 36 -15.72 -12.48 -16.42
C ALA A 36 -15.42 -11.53 -17.58
N ASP A 37 -14.65 -10.45 -17.32
CA ASP A 37 -14.51 -9.36 -18.26
C ASP A 37 -13.26 -9.48 -19.18
N LEU A 38 -12.14 -10.01 -18.65
CA LEU A 38 -10.85 -10.01 -19.36
C LEU A 38 -10.34 -11.43 -19.67
N SER A 39 -10.85 -12.45 -19.02
CA SER A 39 -10.40 -13.84 -19.16
C SER A 39 -11.58 -14.79 -19.44
N SER A 40 -12.58 -14.34 -20.18
CA SER A 40 -13.76 -15.14 -20.57
C SER A 40 -13.42 -16.34 -21.46
N ASP A 41 -12.20 -16.38 -22.00
CA ASP A 41 -11.63 -17.51 -22.74
C ASP A 41 -11.19 -18.66 -21.82
N LEU A 42 -11.07 -18.44 -20.49
CA LEU A 42 -10.60 -19.45 -19.52
C LEU A 42 -11.77 -20.15 -18.81
N GLY A 43 -11.66 -21.47 -18.70
CA GLY A 43 -12.52 -22.29 -17.85
C GLY A 43 -12.00 -22.41 -16.41
N PHE A 44 -12.19 -23.63 -15.83
CA PHE A 44 -11.81 -23.92 -14.44
C PHE A 44 -10.87 -25.13 -14.33
N SER A 45 -10.24 -25.54 -15.44
CA SER A 45 -9.15 -26.54 -15.40
C SER A 45 -7.98 -26.02 -14.56
N ILE A 46 -7.06 -26.88 -14.19
CA ILE A 46 -5.86 -26.49 -13.44
C ILE A 46 -5.03 -25.48 -14.25
N GLU A 47 -4.88 -25.72 -15.54
CA GLU A 47 -4.16 -24.87 -16.48
C GLU A 47 -4.81 -23.49 -16.59
N ASP A 48 -6.15 -23.42 -16.72
CA ASP A 48 -6.90 -22.17 -16.78
C ASP A 48 -6.79 -21.37 -15.47
N ARG A 49 -6.79 -22.06 -14.32
CA ARG A 49 -6.60 -21.39 -13.01
C ARG A 49 -5.19 -20.82 -12.87
N ILE A 50 -4.18 -21.50 -13.38
CA ILE A 50 -2.79 -21.02 -13.40
C ILE A 50 -2.66 -19.82 -14.33
N GLU A 51 -3.22 -19.87 -15.54
CA GLU A 51 -3.21 -18.75 -16.48
C GLU A 51 -3.98 -17.56 -15.95
N GLN A 52 -5.14 -17.76 -15.32
CA GLN A 52 -5.88 -16.69 -14.66
C GLN A 52 -5.04 -16.00 -13.58
N ALA A 53 -4.33 -16.78 -12.76
CA ALA A 53 -3.47 -16.22 -11.73
C ALA A 53 -2.34 -15.37 -12.33
N ARG A 54 -1.73 -15.84 -13.42
CA ARG A 54 -0.72 -15.09 -14.17
C ARG A 54 -1.25 -13.77 -14.70
N ARG A 55 -2.46 -13.75 -15.28
CA ARG A 55 -3.10 -12.54 -15.83
C ARG A 55 -3.43 -11.54 -14.73
N VAL A 56 -4.08 -11.98 -13.65
CA VAL A 56 -4.42 -11.13 -12.51
C VAL A 56 -3.16 -10.53 -11.87
N GLY A 57 -2.12 -11.36 -11.67
CA GLY A 57 -0.84 -10.89 -11.16
C GLY A 57 -0.14 -9.89 -12.08
N ALA A 58 -0.26 -10.05 -13.41
CA ALA A 58 0.28 -9.09 -14.37
C ALA A 58 -0.42 -7.73 -14.27
N ILE A 59 -1.75 -7.70 -14.16
CA ILE A 59 -2.52 -6.46 -13.96
C ILE A 59 -2.10 -5.78 -12.65
N ALA A 60 -2.00 -6.55 -11.55
CA ALA A 60 -1.58 -6.00 -10.26
C ALA A 60 -0.19 -5.37 -10.32
N ARG A 61 0.77 -6.00 -11.01
CA ARG A 61 2.12 -5.45 -11.20
C ARG A 61 2.12 -4.19 -12.05
N LEU A 62 1.40 -4.16 -13.16
CA LEU A 62 1.29 -2.97 -14.01
C LEU A 62 0.81 -1.74 -13.23
N LEU A 63 -0.16 -1.92 -12.34
CA LEU A 63 -0.68 -0.84 -11.50
C LEU A 63 0.30 -0.47 -10.38
N SER A 64 0.91 -1.46 -9.74
CA SER A 64 1.89 -1.23 -8.69
C SER A 64 3.16 -0.53 -9.20
N ASP A 65 3.59 -0.83 -10.42
CA ASP A 65 4.74 -0.20 -11.07
C ASP A 65 4.46 1.27 -11.44
N GLN A 66 3.18 1.67 -11.49
CA GLN A 66 2.73 3.06 -11.58
C GLN A 66 2.50 3.72 -10.20
N ASP A 67 3.13 3.19 -9.17
CA ASP A 67 3.08 3.71 -7.80
C ASP A 67 1.70 3.65 -7.13
N ARG A 68 0.84 2.71 -7.59
CA ARG A 68 -0.47 2.46 -6.97
C ARG A 68 -0.39 1.29 -6.00
N ASP A 69 -1.03 1.43 -4.84
CA ASP A 69 -1.26 0.31 -3.96
C ASP A 69 -2.44 -0.51 -4.47
N VAL A 70 -2.31 -1.84 -4.46
CA VAL A 70 -3.26 -2.77 -5.06
C VAL A 70 -3.63 -3.84 -4.06
N VAL A 71 -4.92 -4.05 -3.86
CA VAL A 71 -5.49 -5.15 -3.08
C VAL A 71 -6.16 -6.11 -4.05
N VAL A 72 -5.73 -7.36 -4.05
CA VAL A 72 -6.27 -8.41 -4.93
C VAL A 72 -6.96 -9.46 -4.08
N ASP A 73 -8.21 -9.79 -4.33
CA ASP A 73 -8.85 -10.98 -3.77
C ASP A 73 -9.00 -12.07 -4.82
N PHE A 74 -8.47 -13.24 -4.48
CA PHE A 74 -8.41 -14.38 -5.36
C PHE A 74 -8.41 -15.69 -4.57
N ILE A 75 -8.95 -16.76 -5.12
CA ILE A 75 -8.94 -18.06 -4.44
C ILE A 75 -7.50 -18.58 -4.33
N CYS A 76 -6.74 -18.61 -5.44
CA CYS A 76 -5.39 -19.16 -5.54
C CYS A 76 -5.26 -20.53 -4.84
N PRO A 77 -6.00 -21.56 -5.32
CA PRO A 77 -6.24 -22.78 -4.54
C PRO A 77 -4.99 -23.65 -4.37
N THR A 78 -4.03 -23.57 -5.27
CA THR A 78 -2.84 -24.41 -5.26
C THR A 78 -1.57 -23.59 -5.13
N LYS A 79 -0.46 -24.24 -4.75
CA LYS A 79 0.87 -23.63 -4.78
C LYS A 79 1.20 -23.08 -6.17
N ALA A 80 0.90 -23.87 -7.23
CA ALA A 80 1.16 -23.46 -8.61
C ALA A 80 0.40 -22.18 -9.01
N THR A 81 -0.86 -22.00 -8.57
CA THR A 81 -1.61 -20.78 -8.84
C THR A 81 -1.02 -19.58 -8.08
N ARG A 82 -0.57 -19.75 -6.84
CA ARG A 82 0.10 -18.70 -6.06
C ARG A 82 1.43 -18.28 -6.68
N GLU A 83 2.23 -19.25 -7.12
CA GLU A 83 3.50 -19.00 -7.82
C GLU A 83 3.27 -18.29 -9.16
N SER A 84 2.24 -18.69 -9.92
CA SER A 84 1.91 -18.09 -11.20
C SER A 84 1.40 -16.66 -11.08
N PHE A 85 0.73 -16.30 -9.98
CA PHE A 85 0.40 -14.92 -9.67
C PHE A 85 1.66 -14.05 -9.62
N GLY A 86 2.77 -14.60 -9.13
CA GLY A 86 4.07 -13.93 -9.04
C GLY A 86 4.17 -13.01 -7.82
N ARG A 87 4.81 -11.84 -7.98
CA ARG A 87 5.11 -10.95 -6.86
C ARG A 87 3.84 -10.46 -6.16
N ALA A 88 3.74 -10.76 -4.87
CA ALA A 88 2.90 -10.09 -3.90
C ALA A 88 3.80 -9.60 -2.76
N ASP A 89 3.61 -8.34 -2.32
CA ASP A 89 4.41 -7.77 -1.23
C ASP A 89 3.88 -8.25 0.13
N LYS A 90 2.58 -8.60 0.18
CA LYS A 90 1.90 -9.19 1.33
C LYS A 90 0.88 -10.22 0.88
N ILE A 91 0.81 -11.35 1.60
CA ILE A 91 -0.17 -12.40 1.40
C ILE A 91 -1.01 -12.54 2.66
N ILE A 92 -2.34 -12.39 2.52
CA ILE A 92 -3.31 -12.60 3.59
C ILE A 92 -4.10 -13.87 3.29
N TRP A 93 -4.03 -14.85 4.17
CA TRP A 93 -4.85 -16.03 4.10
C TRP A 93 -6.12 -15.87 4.96
N VAL A 94 -7.28 -15.82 4.31
CA VAL A 94 -8.58 -15.80 4.97
C VAL A 94 -9.02 -17.25 5.22
N ASP A 95 -8.80 -17.72 6.44
CA ASP A 95 -9.03 -19.09 6.90
C ASP A 95 -10.21 -19.13 7.87
N ARG A 96 -11.41 -18.89 7.35
CA ARG A 96 -12.65 -18.86 8.16
C ARG A 96 -13.51 -20.09 7.99
N ILE A 97 -13.30 -20.85 6.91
CA ILE A 97 -14.10 -22.02 6.56
C ILE A 97 -13.17 -23.15 6.10
N ASN A 98 -13.55 -24.38 6.43
CA ASN A 98 -12.78 -25.57 6.04
C ASN A 98 -13.22 -26.17 4.71
N LYS A 99 -14.42 -25.77 4.21
CA LYS A 99 -15.00 -26.28 2.97
C LYS A 99 -15.88 -25.21 2.34
N SER A 100 -15.80 -25.07 1.03
CA SER A 100 -16.67 -24.20 0.24
C SER A 100 -17.81 -25.01 -0.40
N GLN A 101 -18.74 -24.31 -1.05
CA GLN A 101 -19.81 -24.97 -1.84
C GLN A 101 -19.33 -25.59 -3.16
N TYR A 102 -18.08 -25.36 -3.56
CA TYR A 102 -17.51 -25.83 -4.82
C TYR A 102 -16.58 -27.03 -4.56
N GLU A 103 -17.07 -28.23 -4.85
CA GLU A 103 -16.35 -29.49 -4.60
C GLU A 103 -15.06 -29.60 -5.42
N ASP A 104 -15.05 -29.12 -6.66
CA ASP A 104 -13.87 -29.08 -7.53
C ASP A 104 -12.74 -28.25 -6.92
N THR A 105 -13.08 -27.10 -6.34
CA THR A 105 -12.11 -26.24 -5.65
C THR A 105 -11.65 -26.85 -4.33
N ASN A 106 -12.56 -27.46 -3.57
CA ASN A 106 -12.19 -28.15 -2.33
C ASN A 106 -11.23 -29.31 -2.58
N ALA A 107 -11.42 -30.05 -3.68
CA ALA A 107 -10.61 -31.20 -4.03
C ALA A 107 -9.14 -30.83 -4.37
N ILE A 108 -8.89 -29.62 -4.86
CA ILE A 108 -7.55 -29.14 -5.24
C ILE A 108 -6.96 -28.15 -4.25
N TRP A 109 -7.69 -27.82 -3.18
CA TRP A 109 -7.22 -26.82 -2.21
C TRP A 109 -5.96 -27.31 -1.47
N GLU A 110 -4.94 -26.49 -1.48
CA GLU A 110 -3.71 -26.65 -0.73
C GLU A 110 -3.55 -25.50 0.25
N ASP A 111 -3.45 -25.78 1.54
CA ASP A 111 -3.21 -24.76 2.55
C ASP A 111 -1.92 -24.00 2.23
N PRO A 112 -1.95 -22.66 2.27
CA PRO A 112 -0.76 -21.85 2.05
C PRO A 112 0.29 -22.12 3.12
N ILE A 113 1.53 -22.39 2.69
CA ILE A 113 2.69 -22.53 3.59
C ILE A 113 3.28 -21.15 3.89
N GLU A 114 3.28 -20.27 2.89
CA GLU A 114 3.82 -18.91 2.99
C GLU A 114 2.68 -17.88 2.97
N TYR A 115 2.60 -17.08 4.03
CA TYR A 115 1.70 -15.95 4.17
C TYR A 115 2.22 -14.99 5.24
N ASP A 116 1.87 -13.70 5.13
CA ASP A 116 2.23 -12.68 6.11
C ASP A 116 1.20 -12.58 7.24
N LEU A 117 -0.06 -12.95 6.96
CA LEU A 117 -1.16 -12.89 7.91
C LEU A 117 -2.20 -13.98 7.63
N ARG A 118 -2.68 -14.64 8.70
CA ARG A 118 -3.80 -15.60 8.66
C ARG A 118 -4.97 -15.04 9.46
N ILE A 119 -6.11 -14.87 8.81
CA ILE A 119 -7.33 -14.37 9.43
C ILE A 119 -8.28 -15.53 9.72
N LYS A 120 -8.59 -15.71 10.99
CA LYS A 120 -9.53 -16.70 11.52
C LYS A 120 -10.83 -16.04 11.99
N PRO A 121 -11.94 -16.79 12.16
CA PRO A 121 -13.27 -16.23 12.50
C PRO A 121 -13.35 -15.79 13.96
N HIS A 122 -12.84 -14.63 14.35
CA HIS A 122 -12.93 -14.11 15.72
C HIS A 122 -13.17 -12.59 15.80
N LEU A 123 -13.02 -11.87 14.71
CA LEU A 123 -13.14 -10.42 14.64
C LEU A 123 -14.29 -10.03 13.73
N THR A 124 -14.84 -8.84 13.95
CA THR A 124 -15.72 -8.21 12.95
C THR A 124 -14.91 -7.76 11.75
N LEU A 125 -15.56 -7.53 10.62
CA LEU A 125 -14.88 -7.09 9.40
C LEU A 125 -14.11 -5.78 9.62
N ASP A 126 -14.67 -4.82 10.36
CA ASP A 126 -13.98 -3.57 10.69
C ASP A 126 -12.72 -3.81 11.52
N GLN A 127 -12.79 -4.68 12.52
CA GLN A 127 -11.63 -5.03 13.35
C GLN A 127 -10.55 -5.75 12.55
N GLU A 128 -10.92 -6.60 11.59
CA GLU A 128 -9.96 -7.27 10.71
C GLU A 128 -9.26 -6.29 9.79
N VAL A 129 -10.00 -5.34 9.21
CA VAL A 129 -9.42 -4.31 8.34
C VAL A 129 -8.47 -3.42 9.13
N ASP A 130 -8.87 -2.96 10.33
CA ASP A 130 -8.00 -2.18 11.20
C ASP A 130 -6.75 -2.96 11.60
N PHE A 131 -6.89 -4.25 11.91
CA PHE A 131 -5.76 -5.12 12.24
C PHE A 131 -4.79 -5.28 11.04
N VAL A 132 -5.30 -5.42 9.82
CA VAL A 132 -4.46 -5.46 8.60
C VAL A 132 -3.73 -4.15 8.39
N ILE A 133 -4.41 -3.01 8.55
CA ILE A 133 -3.83 -1.67 8.43
C ILE A 133 -2.67 -1.50 9.42
N ASP A 134 -2.91 -1.81 10.68
CA ASP A 134 -1.90 -1.68 11.73
C ASP A 134 -0.73 -2.67 11.50
N ARG A 135 -1.03 -3.93 11.18
CA ARG A 135 -0.03 -4.98 10.99
C ARG A 135 0.93 -4.71 9.85
N PHE A 136 0.44 -4.08 8.78
CA PHE A 136 1.24 -3.77 7.59
C PHE A 136 1.69 -2.31 7.51
N ASN A 137 1.37 -1.53 8.55
CA ASN A 137 1.67 -0.10 8.62
C ASN A 137 1.16 0.64 7.36
N LEU A 138 -0.14 0.43 7.05
CA LEU A 138 -0.81 1.10 5.96
C LEU A 138 -1.37 2.44 6.43
N VAL A 139 -1.59 3.35 5.51
CA VAL A 139 -2.30 4.61 5.80
C VAL A 139 -3.80 4.36 5.74
N ASP A 140 -4.50 4.71 6.80
CA ASP A 140 -5.96 4.78 6.83
C ASP A 140 -6.40 6.18 6.40
N TRP A 141 -6.94 6.30 5.19
CA TRP A 141 -7.37 7.59 4.62
C TRP A 141 -8.60 8.19 5.32
N THR A 142 -9.21 7.46 6.22
CA THR A 142 -10.36 7.94 7.00
C THR A 142 -9.94 8.54 8.35
N LYS A 143 -8.66 8.37 8.75
CA LYS A 143 -8.14 8.86 10.04
C LYS A 143 -7.47 10.24 9.91
N PRO A 144 -7.49 11.03 10.99
CA PRO A 144 -6.70 12.26 11.04
C PRO A 144 -5.24 12.01 10.67
N THR A 145 -4.68 12.85 9.80
CA THR A 145 -3.36 12.65 9.23
C THR A 145 -2.58 13.95 9.19
N THR A 146 -1.33 13.93 9.63
CA THR A 146 -0.43 15.06 9.44
C THR A 146 0.25 14.96 8.08
N LEU A 147 0.19 16.04 7.31
CA LEU A 147 0.84 16.17 6.02
C LEU A 147 2.17 16.90 6.15
N LEU A 148 3.26 16.25 5.75
CA LEU A 148 4.56 16.90 5.59
C LEU A 148 4.81 17.16 4.10
N LEU A 149 4.84 18.44 3.71
CA LEU A 149 5.06 18.86 2.33
C LEU A 149 6.49 19.36 2.13
N GLY A 150 7.24 18.76 1.21
CA GLY A 150 8.62 19.18 0.95
C GLY A 150 9.24 18.59 -0.30
N ARG A 151 10.53 18.93 -0.54
CA ARG A 151 11.33 18.39 -1.65
C ARG A 151 12.14 17.16 -1.24
N TYR A 152 12.62 17.15 0.00
CA TYR A 152 13.41 16.05 0.59
C TYR A 152 14.64 15.65 -0.25
N GLN A 153 15.47 16.61 -0.59
CA GLN A 153 16.59 16.50 -1.55
C GLN A 153 17.97 16.72 -0.90
N PRO A 154 18.51 15.75 -0.12
CA PRO A 154 17.91 14.49 0.36
C PRO A 154 17.15 14.66 1.68
N TRP A 155 16.54 13.55 2.14
CA TRP A 155 16.01 13.44 3.51
C TRP A 155 17.15 13.50 4.54
N HIS A 156 16.94 14.16 5.67
CA HIS A 156 17.90 14.31 6.76
C HIS A 156 17.21 14.33 8.13
N ASP A 157 17.98 14.36 9.20
CA ASP A 157 17.48 14.24 10.58
C ASP A 157 16.45 15.31 10.95
N GLY A 158 16.57 16.54 10.42
CA GLY A 158 15.56 17.56 10.58
C GLY A 158 14.18 17.13 10.02
N HIS A 159 14.14 16.40 8.91
CA HIS A 159 12.90 15.85 8.37
C HIS A 159 12.36 14.69 9.24
N SER A 160 13.26 13.88 9.79
CA SER A 160 12.88 12.80 10.72
C SER A 160 12.29 13.36 12.01
N ALA A 161 12.86 14.43 12.54
CA ALA A 161 12.33 15.14 13.71
C ALA A 161 10.95 15.77 13.42
N LEU A 162 10.79 16.40 12.26
CA LEU A 162 9.50 16.94 11.83
C LEU A 162 8.44 15.85 11.70
N MET A 163 8.80 14.68 11.18
CA MET A 163 7.92 13.51 11.12
C MET A 163 7.51 13.03 12.51
N ALA A 164 8.44 12.98 13.46
CA ALA A 164 8.15 12.61 14.83
C ALA A 164 7.18 13.61 15.50
N GLU A 165 7.31 14.91 15.22
CA GLU A 165 6.36 15.91 15.68
C GLU A 165 4.96 15.73 15.05
N GLY A 166 4.90 15.38 13.76
CA GLY A 166 3.63 15.05 13.09
C GLY A 166 2.93 13.84 13.71
N LEU A 167 3.68 12.77 14.03
CA LEU A 167 3.13 11.57 14.66
C LEU A 167 2.53 11.83 16.06
N LYS A 168 3.06 12.81 16.81
CA LYS A 168 2.48 13.21 18.10
C LYS A 168 1.10 13.86 17.96
N ARG A 169 0.78 14.46 16.80
CA ARG A 169 -0.48 15.15 16.54
C ARG A 169 -1.60 14.20 16.12
N THR A 170 -1.29 13.27 15.20
CA THR A 170 -2.34 12.48 14.54
C THR A 170 -2.06 10.97 14.51
N ASN A 171 -0.97 10.49 15.09
CA ASN A 171 -0.49 9.09 15.01
C ASN A 171 -0.24 8.57 13.58
N GLN A 172 -0.55 9.37 12.55
CA GLN A 172 -0.39 9.01 11.14
C GLN A 172 0.20 10.19 10.37
N VAL A 173 1.25 9.94 9.59
CA VAL A 173 1.94 10.97 8.82
C VAL A 173 2.07 10.54 7.37
N VAL A 174 1.75 11.46 6.48
CA VAL A 174 1.97 11.34 5.04
C VAL A 174 3.04 12.33 4.61
N VAL A 175 4.07 11.85 3.93
CA VAL A 175 5.13 12.66 3.36
C VAL A 175 4.82 12.95 1.90
N ALA A 176 4.42 14.18 1.60
CA ALA A 176 4.14 14.65 0.26
C ALA A 176 5.43 15.19 -0.38
N VAL A 177 5.99 14.41 -1.30
CA VAL A 177 7.20 14.79 -2.03
C VAL A 177 6.82 15.59 -3.27
N ARG A 178 7.28 16.84 -3.32
CA ARG A 178 7.10 17.70 -4.49
C ARG A 178 7.80 17.09 -5.70
N SER A 179 7.04 16.88 -6.77
CA SER A 179 7.58 16.39 -8.03
C SER A 179 8.45 17.44 -8.71
N SER A 180 9.63 17.02 -9.20
CA SER A 180 10.42 17.77 -10.18
C SER A 180 10.37 17.03 -11.51
N TYR A 181 10.06 17.73 -12.61
CA TYR A 181 10.00 17.12 -13.94
C TYR A 181 11.37 16.65 -14.44
N LYS A 182 12.44 17.34 -14.02
CA LYS A 182 13.84 17.01 -14.32
C LYS A 182 14.68 17.20 -13.08
N THR A 183 15.75 16.43 -13.00
CA THR A 183 16.79 16.66 -12.00
C THR A 183 17.52 17.99 -12.25
N SER A 184 17.93 18.66 -11.19
CA SER A 184 18.67 19.92 -11.22
C SER A 184 19.65 19.96 -10.07
N GLU A 185 20.53 20.96 -10.01
CA GLU A 185 21.41 21.17 -8.85
C GLU A 185 20.64 21.30 -7.52
N LYS A 186 19.42 21.84 -7.57
CA LYS A 186 18.55 21.97 -6.38
C LYS A 186 17.75 20.72 -6.07
N ASP A 187 17.43 19.91 -7.09
CA ASP A 187 16.65 18.70 -7.00
C ASP A 187 17.39 17.56 -7.74
N PRO A 188 18.55 17.06 -7.20
CA PRO A 188 19.40 16.10 -7.90
C PRO A 188 18.81 14.69 -7.96
N PHE A 189 17.83 14.37 -7.09
CA PHE A 189 17.23 13.04 -7.02
C PHE A 189 15.85 13.03 -7.65
N SER A 190 15.54 11.96 -8.39
CA SER A 190 14.18 11.68 -8.88
C SER A 190 13.23 11.38 -7.73
N TYR A 191 11.92 11.46 -7.99
CA TYR A 191 10.90 11.07 -7.01
C TYR A 191 11.10 9.64 -6.50
N SER A 192 11.42 8.71 -7.40
CA SER A 192 11.62 7.30 -7.04
C SER A 192 12.79 7.11 -6.07
N GLU A 193 13.91 7.79 -6.29
CA GLU A 193 15.06 7.75 -5.40
C GLU A 193 14.73 8.36 -4.04
N VAL A 194 14.07 9.53 -4.02
CA VAL A 194 13.62 10.18 -2.78
C VAL A 194 12.67 9.28 -2.00
N LYS A 195 11.71 8.66 -2.69
CA LYS A 195 10.75 7.74 -2.07
C LYS A 195 11.43 6.52 -1.45
N GLN A 196 12.36 5.89 -2.17
CA GLN A 196 13.14 4.76 -1.66
C GLN A 196 13.95 5.17 -0.43
N PHE A 197 14.59 6.34 -0.47
CA PHE A 197 15.37 6.88 0.63
C PHE A 197 14.52 7.12 1.87
N ILE A 198 13.35 7.71 1.73
CA ILE A 198 12.41 7.94 2.85
C ILE A 198 11.90 6.60 3.41
N LYS A 199 11.51 5.67 2.55
CA LYS A 199 11.02 4.34 2.96
C LYS A 199 12.09 3.47 3.64
N SER A 200 13.37 3.75 3.46
CA SER A 200 14.45 3.05 4.15
C SER A 200 14.63 3.49 5.61
N LYS A 201 14.00 4.58 6.03
CA LYS A 201 14.08 5.09 7.40
C LYS A 201 13.17 4.32 8.36
N GLU A 202 13.46 4.45 9.65
CA GLU A 202 12.58 3.96 10.70
C GLU A 202 11.18 4.56 10.55
N ASN A 203 10.16 3.79 10.93
CA ASN A 203 8.73 4.13 10.81
C ASN A 203 8.16 4.16 9.38
N LYS A 204 8.94 3.86 8.34
CA LYS A 204 8.52 3.70 6.94
C LYS A 204 7.30 4.57 6.58
N PRO A 205 7.42 5.89 6.54
CA PRO A 205 6.30 6.78 6.33
C PRO A 205 5.64 6.51 4.97
N PHE A 206 4.36 6.80 4.88
CA PHE A 206 3.67 6.80 3.61
C PHE A 206 4.13 7.98 2.77
N VAL A 207 4.53 7.72 1.54
CA VAL A 207 5.10 8.73 0.64
C VAL A 207 4.21 8.89 -0.58
N LEU A 208 3.75 10.11 -0.81
CA LEU A 208 2.97 10.51 -1.97
C LEU A 208 3.75 11.46 -2.87
N GLN A 209 3.57 11.30 -4.17
CA GLN A 209 4.02 12.29 -5.14
C GLN A 209 3.01 13.42 -5.23
N PHE A 210 3.49 14.65 -5.10
CA PHE A 210 2.68 15.85 -5.25
C PHE A 210 3.20 16.71 -6.41
N PRO A 211 2.32 17.47 -7.07
CA PRO A 211 2.75 18.44 -8.07
C PRO A 211 3.62 19.53 -7.44
N ASN A 212 4.18 20.40 -8.27
CA ASN A 212 4.95 21.56 -7.81
C ASN A 212 4.01 22.59 -7.15
N ILE A 213 3.64 22.33 -5.90
CA ILE A 213 2.79 23.21 -5.12
C ILE A 213 3.57 24.47 -4.73
N THR A 214 3.01 25.64 -5.05
CA THR A 214 3.54 26.95 -4.68
C THR A 214 2.62 27.72 -3.73
N ASN A 215 1.35 27.37 -3.69
CA ASN A 215 0.35 28.04 -2.88
C ASN A 215 -0.57 27.00 -2.22
N ILE A 216 -0.93 27.24 -0.97
CA ILE A 216 -1.99 26.54 -0.25
C ILE A 216 -3.06 27.57 0.05
N ILE A 217 -4.26 27.37 -0.53
CA ILE A 217 -5.39 28.28 -0.35
C ILE A 217 -6.53 27.45 0.23
N TYR A 218 -7.13 27.97 1.30
CA TYR A 218 -8.34 27.40 1.87
C TYR A 218 -9.36 28.52 2.12
N GLY A 219 -10.65 28.20 2.04
CA GLY A 219 -11.73 29.17 2.20
C GLY A 219 -12.08 29.40 3.67
N ARG A 220 -13.30 29.02 4.05
CA ARG A 220 -13.73 29.07 5.46
C ARG A 220 -12.94 28.04 6.26
N ASP A 221 -12.90 28.25 7.58
CA ASP A 221 -12.27 27.32 8.50
C ASP A 221 -12.78 25.89 8.27
N VAL A 222 -11.88 25.03 7.76
CA VAL A 222 -12.16 23.63 7.38
C VAL A 222 -11.54 22.64 8.37
N GLY A 223 -11.08 23.12 9.52
CA GLY A 223 -10.49 22.30 10.56
C GLY A 223 -9.07 21.81 10.23
N TYR A 224 -8.33 22.54 9.37
CA TYR A 224 -6.90 22.30 9.16
C TYR A 224 -6.07 23.23 10.03
N ASP A 225 -5.14 22.65 10.77
CA ASP A 225 -4.09 23.41 11.43
C ASP A 225 -2.88 23.52 10.50
N ILE A 226 -2.48 24.75 10.15
CA ILE A 226 -1.25 25.00 9.40
C ILE A 226 -0.21 25.49 10.39
N GLU A 227 0.72 24.62 10.74
CA GLU A 227 1.73 24.87 11.73
C GLU A 227 3.12 25.03 11.12
N LYS A 228 3.87 26.02 11.59
CA LYS A 228 5.32 26.06 11.45
C LYS A 228 5.94 25.46 12.71
N VAL A 229 6.58 24.31 12.58
CA VAL A 229 7.24 23.66 13.71
C VAL A 229 8.67 24.20 13.84
N ASP A 230 8.98 24.79 14.98
CA ASP A 230 10.35 25.21 15.31
C ASP A 230 11.10 24.05 15.96
N LEU A 231 12.05 23.48 15.22
CA LEU A 231 12.96 22.46 15.71
C LEU A 231 14.11 23.09 16.50
N SER A 232 14.89 22.29 17.24
CA SER A 232 16.08 22.78 17.94
C SER A 232 17.08 23.43 16.97
N SER A 233 17.89 24.37 17.48
CA SER A 233 18.89 25.10 16.70
C SER A 233 19.82 24.19 15.90
N ASP A 234 20.24 23.08 16.49
CA ASP A 234 21.13 22.10 15.86
C ASP A 234 20.47 21.41 14.67
N LEU A 235 19.19 21.06 14.78
CA LEU A 235 18.42 20.48 13.68
C LEU A 235 18.08 21.50 12.59
N GLN A 236 17.84 22.76 12.94
CA GLN A 236 17.63 23.84 11.97
C GLN A 236 18.91 24.15 11.17
N ALA A 237 20.09 23.96 11.76
CA ALA A 237 21.38 24.12 11.06
C ALA A 237 21.62 23.08 9.97
N ILE A 238 20.94 21.91 10.04
CA ILE A 238 21.03 20.88 9.01
C ILE A 238 20.25 21.33 7.78
N SER A 239 20.95 21.54 6.67
CA SER A 239 20.29 21.87 5.40
C SER A 239 20.61 20.86 4.31
N ALA A 240 19.61 20.60 3.46
CA ALA A 240 19.81 19.75 2.28
C ALA A 240 20.93 20.32 1.36
N THR A 241 21.13 21.63 1.36
CA THR A 241 22.20 22.30 0.59
C THR A 241 23.56 21.94 1.13
N SER A 242 23.77 21.96 2.45
CA SER A 242 25.06 21.58 3.05
C SER A 242 25.36 20.09 2.91
N ILE A 243 24.34 19.26 2.82
CA ILE A 243 24.53 17.82 2.55
C ILE A 243 24.90 17.61 1.09
N ARG A 244 24.21 18.25 0.15
CA ARG A 244 24.52 18.14 -1.29
C ARG A 244 25.94 18.60 -1.65
N SER A 245 26.46 19.61 -0.97
CA SER A 245 27.83 20.09 -1.23
C SER A 245 28.92 19.08 -0.83
N LYS A 246 28.55 17.98 -0.16
CA LYS A 246 29.45 16.90 0.27
C LYS A 246 29.26 15.60 -0.53
N LEU A 247 28.30 15.56 -1.44
CA LEU A 247 28.04 14.46 -2.37
C LEU A 247 28.79 14.72 -3.69
#